data_806937a150fa7b241caf339da1ae2563
#
_entry.id   806937a150fa7b241caf339da1ae2563
#
_cell.length_a   1.000
_cell.length_b   1.000
_cell.length_c   1.000
_cell.angle_alpha   90.00
_cell.angle_beta   90.00
_cell.angle_gamma   90.00
#
_symmetry.space_group_name_H-M   'P 1'
#
loop_
_entity.id
_entity.type
_entity.pdbx_description
1 polymer ?
#
loop_
_entity_poly.entity_id
_entity_poly.type
_entity_poly.pdbx_seq_one_letter_code
_entity_poly.pdbx_strand_id
1 'polypeptide(L)'
;HYPGGHEGGGHGLGSLQVYMWQLSSTVLSKSKLSCSCIPCRLAKARRPTFSKTARCRLAGLSPFEKVVFDFTGPIAPTAARDGLKHVLCFTCRKTNYSKVYFCESRSEFMIKFKEFLTWVKTRGWQVKEVKCDQAREFVDKLVEQMCVEEQIVHNFSAAYSHEQNAVAERKFQVLGDVARSLLLTSGLDAYYWPFAYEHACFLSNVMPTRCYDDSSFSPPHFK
;
A
#
# COMPACT_ATOMS: atom_id res chain seq x y z
N HIS A 1 -42.91 25.76 0.02
CA HIS A 1 -43.11 25.30 -1.37
C HIS A 1 -41.76 24.96 -2.00
N TYR A 2 -41.43 23.71 -2.05
CA TYR A 2 -40.40 23.19 -2.97
C TYR A 2 -41.13 22.31 -3.98
N PRO A 3 -40.93 22.49 -5.27
CA PRO A 3 -41.29 21.50 -6.27
C PRO A 3 -40.04 20.88 -6.86
N GLY A 4 -40.09 19.62 -7.20
CA GLY A 4 -39.26 19.04 -8.22
C GLY A 4 -38.45 17.78 -7.79
N GLY A 5 -39.11 16.63 -8.01
CA GLY A 5 -38.43 15.34 -7.97
C GLY A 5 -37.41 15.20 -9.09
N HIS A 6 -36.29 14.58 -8.79
CA HIS A 6 -35.42 13.99 -9.79
C HIS A 6 -35.41 12.49 -9.59
N GLU A 7 -35.85 11.78 -10.61
CA GLU A 7 -35.82 10.34 -10.72
C GLU A 7 -34.35 9.85 -10.70
N GLY A 8 -34.05 8.96 -9.76
CA GLY A 8 -32.76 8.34 -9.65
C GLY A 8 -32.58 7.24 -10.69
N GLY A 9 -31.81 7.53 -11.71
CA GLY A 9 -31.26 6.49 -12.59
C GLY A 9 -30.15 5.70 -11.87
N GLY A 10 -30.46 4.48 -11.46
CA GLY A 10 -29.48 3.56 -10.90
C GLY A 10 -28.47 3.12 -11.95
N HIS A 11 -27.30 3.72 -11.96
CA HIS A 11 -26.17 3.21 -12.73
C HIS A 11 -25.42 2.18 -11.90
N GLY A 12 -25.57 0.92 -12.28
CA GLY A 12 -24.97 -0.22 -11.59
C GLY A 12 -23.45 -0.18 -11.61
N LEU A 13 -22.86 -0.69 -10.54
CA LEU A 13 -21.41 -0.85 -10.32
C LEU A 13 -20.63 -1.51 -11.47
N GLY A 14 -21.31 -2.20 -12.41
CA GLY A 14 -20.71 -2.80 -13.59
C GLY A 14 -20.19 -1.82 -14.63
N SER A 15 -20.76 -0.61 -14.72
CA SER A 15 -20.35 0.38 -15.72
C SER A 15 -19.05 1.09 -15.36
N LEU A 16 -18.77 1.30 -14.08
CA LEU A 16 -17.51 1.91 -13.61
C LEU A 16 -16.30 1.00 -13.84
N GLN A 17 -16.49 -0.31 -13.71
CA GLN A 17 -15.42 -1.28 -13.93
C GLN A 17 -15.03 -1.36 -15.41
N VAL A 18 -15.98 -1.29 -16.33
CA VAL A 18 -15.73 -1.27 -17.76
C VAL A 18 -15.07 0.04 -18.21
N TYR A 19 -15.47 1.17 -17.63
CA TYR A 19 -14.85 2.47 -17.91
C TYR A 19 -13.38 2.55 -17.47
N MET A 20 -13.04 1.97 -16.33
CA MET A 20 -11.65 1.91 -15.85
C MET A 20 -10.75 1.09 -16.78
N TRP A 21 -11.26 0.03 -17.39
CA TRP A 21 -10.51 -0.81 -18.34
C TRP A 21 -10.28 -0.12 -19.69
N GLN A 22 -11.23 0.64 -20.19
CA GLN A 22 -11.07 1.37 -21.46
C GLN A 22 -10.12 2.55 -21.35
N LEU A 23 -10.00 3.20 -20.18
CA LEU A 23 -9.06 4.28 -19.95
C LEU A 23 -7.59 3.81 -19.84
N SER A 24 -7.36 2.56 -19.46
CA SER A 24 -5.99 2.04 -19.25
C SER A 24 -5.23 1.77 -20.56
N SER A 25 -5.92 1.55 -21.67
CA SER A 25 -5.28 1.22 -22.95
C SER A 25 -5.00 2.41 -23.87
N THR A 26 -5.64 3.56 -23.66
CA THR A 26 -5.60 4.65 -24.64
C THR A 26 -5.01 5.97 -24.13
N VAL A 27 -4.80 6.17 -22.81
CA VAL A 27 -4.53 7.51 -22.24
C VAL A 27 -3.20 7.63 -21.49
N LEU A 28 -2.34 6.63 -21.49
CA LEU A 28 -1.04 6.72 -20.81
C LEU A 28 0.11 7.24 -21.69
N SER A 29 -0.18 8.02 -22.73
CA SER A 29 0.83 8.85 -23.36
C SER A 29 1.07 10.09 -22.49
N LYS A 30 2.18 10.11 -21.77
CA LYS A 30 2.95 11.24 -21.20
C LYS A 30 2.27 12.57 -20.81
N SER A 31 0.96 12.72 -20.86
CA SER A 31 0.29 13.90 -20.34
C SER A 31 0.19 13.78 -18.81
N LYS A 32 0.81 14.72 -18.10
CA LYS A 32 0.56 14.93 -16.67
C LYS A 32 -0.94 15.20 -16.51
N LEU A 33 -1.72 14.18 -16.20
CA LEU A 33 -3.12 14.34 -15.82
C LEU A 33 -3.13 15.17 -14.52
N SER A 34 -3.28 16.47 -14.67
CA SER A 34 -3.53 17.35 -13.53
C SER A 34 -4.96 17.12 -13.07
N CYS A 35 -5.12 16.32 -12.01
CA CYS A 35 -6.42 16.15 -11.39
C CYS A 35 -6.89 17.49 -10.80
N SER A 36 -7.99 18.02 -11.29
CA SER A 36 -8.62 19.24 -10.76
C SER A 36 -9.47 18.98 -9.50
N CYS A 37 -9.64 17.73 -9.12
CA CYS A 37 -10.37 17.31 -7.94
C CYS A 37 -9.78 17.93 -6.66
N ILE A 38 -10.59 18.71 -5.95
CA ILE A 38 -10.16 19.40 -4.71
C ILE A 38 -9.70 18.42 -3.62
N PRO A 39 -10.44 17.33 -3.27
CA PRO A 39 -9.97 16.34 -2.30
C PRO A 39 -8.62 15.71 -2.66
N CYS A 40 -8.40 15.37 -3.94
CA CYS A 40 -7.11 14.81 -4.38
C CYS A 40 -5.97 15.81 -4.25
N ARG A 41 -6.20 17.09 -4.52
CA ARG A 41 -5.19 18.16 -4.37
C ARG A 41 -4.83 18.41 -2.92
N LEU A 42 -5.83 18.49 -2.04
CA LEU A 42 -5.61 18.67 -0.60
C LEU A 42 -4.90 17.47 0.03
N ALA A 43 -5.31 16.23 -0.33
CA ALA A 43 -4.68 15.01 0.18
C ALA A 43 -3.21 14.87 -0.26
N LYS A 44 -2.86 15.39 -1.44
CA LYS A 44 -1.51 15.29 -2.05
C LYS A 44 -0.63 16.51 -1.83
N ALA A 45 -1.12 17.53 -1.12
CA ALA A 45 -0.35 18.75 -0.87
C ALA A 45 0.88 18.44 0.01
N ARG A 46 2.06 18.42 -0.58
CA ARG A 46 3.36 18.19 0.08
C ARG A 46 4.46 19.02 -0.56
N ARG A 47 5.54 19.27 0.23
CA ARG A 47 6.76 19.85 -0.32
C ARG A 47 7.37 18.92 -1.36
N PRO A 48 7.81 19.42 -2.54
CA PRO A 48 8.52 18.62 -3.51
C PRO A 48 9.83 18.09 -2.90
N THR A 49 10.02 16.78 -2.94
CA THR A 49 11.27 16.13 -2.55
C THR A 49 12.15 15.88 -3.77
N PHE A 50 13.46 16.01 -3.61
CA PHE A 50 14.40 15.75 -4.71
C PHE A 50 14.38 14.27 -5.11
N SER A 51 14.10 14.00 -6.38
CA SER A 51 14.11 12.66 -6.96
C SER A 51 15.54 12.25 -7.31
N LYS A 52 16.14 11.31 -6.56
CA LYS A 52 17.33 10.57 -7.02
C LYS A 52 16.89 9.22 -7.55
N THR A 53 17.14 8.98 -8.82
CA THR A 53 16.85 7.71 -9.49
C THR A 53 17.84 6.64 -9.08
N ALA A 54 17.57 5.89 -8.00
CA ALA A 54 18.25 4.64 -7.75
C ALA A 54 17.52 3.53 -8.54
N ARG A 55 18.06 3.12 -9.68
CA ARG A 55 17.61 1.92 -10.40
C ARG A 55 18.10 0.69 -9.61
N CYS A 56 17.24 0.15 -8.75
CA CYS A 56 17.50 -1.16 -8.16
C CYS A 56 17.13 -2.23 -9.20
N ARG A 57 18.12 -2.97 -9.68
CA ARG A 57 17.88 -4.12 -10.56
C ARG A 57 17.26 -5.23 -9.70
N LEU A 58 15.99 -5.50 -9.90
CA LEU A 58 15.23 -6.59 -9.26
C LEU A 58 14.95 -7.72 -10.27
N ALA A 59 15.74 -7.74 -11.35
CA ALA A 59 15.64 -8.77 -12.38
C ALA A 59 15.88 -10.16 -11.76
N GLY A 60 15.06 -11.13 -12.16
CA GLY A 60 15.20 -12.52 -11.72
C GLY A 60 14.55 -12.88 -10.39
N LEU A 61 13.98 -11.91 -9.64
CA LEU A 61 13.24 -12.23 -8.42
C LEU A 61 11.89 -12.88 -8.74
N SER A 62 11.44 -13.78 -7.89
CA SER A 62 10.06 -14.26 -7.87
C SER A 62 9.14 -13.26 -7.14
N PRO A 63 7.81 -13.27 -7.39
CA PRO A 63 6.88 -12.48 -6.60
C PRO A 63 7.04 -12.79 -5.11
N PHE A 64 7.03 -11.77 -4.27
CA PHE A 64 7.23 -11.84 -2.80
C PHE A 64 8.56 -12.43 -2.31
N GLU A 65 9.51 -12.76 -3.17
CA GLU A 65 10.83 -13.23 -2.74
C GLU A 65 11.54 -12.20 -1.85
N LYS A 66 11.42 -10.92 -2.19
CA LYS A 66 11.87 -9.80 -1.35
C LYS A 66 10.71 -8.90 -0.96
N VAL A 67 10.55 -8.69 0.34
CA VAL A 67 9.48 -7.90 0.93
C VAL A 67 10.08 -6.80 1.80
N VAL A 68 9.53 -5.60 1.68
CA VAL A 68 9.76 -4.52 2.65
C VAL A 68 8.50 -4.32 3.46
N PHE A 69 8.66 -4.01 4.74
CA PHE A 69 7.53 -3.70 5.59
C PHE A 69 7.86 -2.58 6.57
N ASP A 70 6.82 -1.96 7.06
CA ASP A 70 6.91 -0.88 8.02
C ASP A 70 5.56 -0.65 8.69
N PHE A 71 5.57 0.07 9.82
CA PHE A 71 4.39 0.56 10.51
C PHE A 71 4.16 2.05 10.28
N THR A 72 2.91 2.45 10.20
CA THR A 72 2.52 3.85 10.37
C THR A 72 1.53 4.00 11.52
N GLY A 73 1.50 5.17 12.11
CA GLY A 73 0.63 5.50 13.24
C GLY A 73 1.41 5.80 14.52
N PRO A 74 0.72 6.09 15.62
CA PRO A 74 -0.73 5.92 15.78
C PRO A 74 -1.53 6.92 14.93
N ILE A 75 -2.62 6.43 14.34
CA ILE A 75 -3.56 7.22 13.55
C ILE A 75 -4.67 7.73 14.48
N ALA A 76 -4.96 9.01 14.40
CA ALA A 76 -6.04 9.65 15.13
C ALA A 76 -7.13 10.13 14.14
N PRO A 77 -8.41 9.99 14.52
CA PRO A 77 -8.92 9.31 15.71
C PRO A 77 -8.71 7.79 15.65
N THR A 78 -8.72 7.13 16.81
CA THR A 78 -8.78 5.66 16.90
C THR A 78 -9.98 5.17 16.10
N ALA A 79 -9.83 4.05 15.37
CA ALA A 79 -10.91 3.51 14.55
C ALA A 79 -12.18 3.27 15.36
N ALA A 80 -13.34 3.46 14.72
CA ALA A 80 -14.65 3.34 15.37
C ALA A 80 -14.94 1.93 15.93
N ARG A 81 -14.30 0.91 15.36
CA ARG A 81 -14.33 -0.48 15.83
C ARG A 81 -12.92 -0.91 16.21
N ASP A 82 -12.84 -1.83 17.16
CA ASP A 82 -11.66 -2.64 17.46
C ASP A 82 -10.42 -1.89 17.99
N GLY A 83 -10.54 -0.62 18.37
CA GLY A 83 -9.43 0.14 18.99
C GLY A 83 -8.19 0.32 18.11
N LEU A 84 -8.28 0.06 16.81
CA LEU A 84 -7.15 0.09 15.87
C LEU A 84 -6.48 1.45 15.79
N LYS A 85 -5.15 1.47 15.80
CA LYS A 85 -4.33 2.70 15.81
C LYS A 85 -3.19 2.67 14.79
N HIS A 86 -2.81 1.48 14.32
CA HIS A 86 -1.63 1.31 13.48
C HIS A 86 -1.96 0.57 12.18
N VAL A 87 -1.24 0.89 11.13
CA VAL A 87 -1.23 0.13 9.88
C VAL A 87 0.15 -0.48 9.69
N LEU A 88 0.20 -1.78 9.49
CA LEU A 88 1.37 -2.54 9.05
C LEU A 88 1.21 -2.83 7.57
N CYS A 89 2.20 -2.47 6.75
CA CYS A 89 2.18 -2.70 5.32
C CYS A 89 3.36 -3.53 4.88
N PHE A 90 3.09 -4.66 4.23
CA PHE A 90 4.08 -5.48 3.53
C PHE A 90 4.01 -5.16 2.04
N THR A 91 5.15 -4.90 1.40
CA THR A 91 5.24 -4.55 -0.02
C THR A 91 6.25 -5.45 -0.74
N CYS A 92 5.80 -6.14 -1.76
CA CYS A 92 6.65 -6.93 -2.66
C CYS A 92 7.58 -6.00 -3.45
N ARG A 93 8.88 -6.27 -3.39
CA ARG A 93 9.89 -5.46 -4.12
C ARG A 93 9.82 -5.62 -5.62
N LYS A 94 9.44 -6.80 -6.10
CA LYS A 94 9.33 -7.08 -7.54
C LYS A 94 8.07 -6.45 -8.14
N THR A 95 6.91 -6.80 -7.59
CA THR A 95 5.62 -6.46 -8.20
C THR A 95 5.03 -5.14 -7.70
N ASN A 96 5.56 -4.59 -6.59
CA ASN A 96 4.97 -3.46 -5.86
C ASN A 96 3.58 -3.76 -5.26
N TYR A 97 3.15 -5.04 -5.27
CA TYR A 97 1.95 -5.46 -4.59
C TYR A 97 2.09 -5.27 -3.08
N SER A 98 1.02 -4.81 -2.44
CA SER A 98 1.04 -4.56 -1.00
C SER A 98 -0.11 -5.28 -0.31
N LYS A 99 0.14 -5.65 0.94
CA LYS A 99 -0.85 -6.17 1.88
C LYS A 99 -0.79 -5.36 3.14
N VAL A 100 -1.93 -4.83 3.58
CA VAL A 100 -2.04 -4.07 4.83
C VAL A 100 -2.72 -4.89 5.90
N TYR A 101 -2.33 -4.66 7.14
CA TYR A 101 -2.94 -5.17 8.35
C TYR A 101 -3.13 -4.02 9.33
N PHE A 102 -4.17 -4.12 10.15
CA PHE A 102 -4.49 -3.12 11.16
C PHE A 102 -4.26 -3.72 12.54
N CYS A 103 -3.71 -2.91 13.44
CA CYS A 103 -3.33 -3.32 14.77
C CYS A 103 -3.74 -2.28 15.81
N GLU A 104 -4.12 -2.72 17.00
CA GLU A 104 -4.27 -1.85 18.17
C GLU A 104 -2.90 -1.42 18.71
N SER A 105 -1.95 -2.35 18.67
CA SER A 105 -0.59 -2.16 19.15
C SER A 105 0.43 -2.73 18.17
N ARG A 106 1.62 -2.13 18.14
CA ARG A 106 2.77 -2.65 17.38
C ARG A 106 3.26 -4.01 17.88
N SER A 107 2.94 -4.39 19.12
CA SER A 107 3.27 -5.72 19.68
C SER A 107 2.58 -6.88 18.94
N GLU A 108 1.52 -6.60 18.17
CA GLU A 108 0.83 -7.61 17.35
C GLU A 108 1.62 -7.98 16.08
N PHE A 109 2.79 -7.36 15.84
CA PHE A 109 3.61 -7.59 14.65
C PHE A 109 3.80 -9.08 14.34
N MET A 110 4.18 -9.88 15.33
CA MET A 110 4.44 -11.32 15.18
C MET A 110 3.23 -12.08 14.63
N ILE A 111 2.04 -11.77 15.14
CA ILE A 111 0.80 -12.41 14.70
C ILE A 111 0.53 -12.05 13.25
N LYS A 112 0.61 -10.75 12.91
CA LYS A 112 0.36 -10.25 11.56
C LYS A 112 1.41 -10.69 10.56
N PHE A 113 2.65 -10.87 10.99
CA PHE A 113 3.71 -11.39 10.15
C PHE A 113 3.49 -12.88 9.81
N LYS A 114 3.08 -13.70 10.77
CA LYS A 114 2.68 -15.10 10.54
C LYS A 114 1.50 -15.20 9.57
N GLU A 115 0.47 -14.38 9.78
CA GLU A 115 -0.69 -14.28 8.86
C GLU A 115 -0.22 -13.94 7.43
N PHE A 116 0.68 -12.96 7.30
CA PHE A 116 1.23 -12.57 5.99
C PHE A 116 2.03 -13.70 5.34
N LEU A 117 2.92 -14.38 6.07
CA LEU A 117 3.70 -15.50 5.52
C LEU A 117 2.81 -16.64 5.06
N THR A 118 1.79 -16.98 5.86
CA THR A 118 0.79 -17.97 5.48
C THR A 118 0.05 -17.55 4.21
N TRP A 119 -0.37 -16.29 4.13
CA TRP A 119 -1.04 -15.73 2.96
C TRP A 119 -0.16 -15.79 1.69
N VAL A 120 1.16 -15.58 1.79
CA VAL A 120 2.10 -15.71 0.67
C VAL A 120 2.23 -17.18 0.25
N LYS A 121 2.42 -18.09 1.23
CA LYS A 121 2.57 -19.53 0.99
C LYS A 121 1.36 -20.15 0.30
N THR A 122 0.13 -19.76 0.70
CA THR A 122 -1.11 -20.27 0.08
C THR A 122 -1.27 -19.88 -1.39
N ARG A 123 -0.47 -18.92 -1.86
CA ARG A 123 -0.42 -18.48 -3.28
C ARG A 123 0.74 -19.11 -4.06
N GLY A 124 1.45 -20.06 -3.47
CA GLY A 124 2.57 -20.73 -4.11
C GLY A 124 3.85 -19.89 -4.16
N TRP A 125 3.94 -18.80 -3.38
CA TRP A 125 5.13 -17.96 -3.30
C TRP A 125 5.87 -18.17 -1.98
N GLN A 126 7.15 -17.78 -1.96
CA GLN A 126 8.00 -17.89 -0.79
C GLN A 126 8.74 -16.58 -0.54
N VAL A 127 8.70 -16.10 0.69
CA VAL A 127 9.52 -14.97 1.15
C VAL A 127 10.90 -15.51 1.49
N LYS A 128 11.96 -14.96 0.87
CA LYS A 128 13.36 -15.30 1.18
C LYS A 128 14.08 -14.17 1.90
N GLU A 129 13.66 -12.94 1.69
CA GLU A 129 14.30 -11.78 2.29
C GLU A 129 13.23 -10.77 2.74
N VAL A 130 13.35 -10.32 3.97
CA VAL A 130 12.56 -9.21 4.49
C VAL A 130 13.47 -8.05 4.86
N LYS A 131 13.00 -6.84 4.63
CA LYS A 131 13.68 -5.61 4.98
C LYS A 131 12.77 -4.67 5.73
N CYS A 132 13.25 -4.14 6.85
CA CYS A 132 12.56 -3.18 7.69
C CYS A 132 13.54 -2.15 8.27
N ASP A 133 13.04 -1.19 9.01
CA ASP A 133 13.85 -0.33 9.87
C ASP A 133 14.29 -1.06 11.16
N GLN A 134 15.03 -0.36 12.02
CA GLN A 134 15.50 -0.88 13.31
C GLN A 134 14.52 -0.62 14.45
N ALA A 135 13.21 -0.58 14.19
CA ALA A 135 12.23 -0.44 15.24
C ALA A 135 12.28 -1.66 16.20
N ARG A 136 12.05 -1.42 17.49
CA ARG A 136 12.19 -2.44 18.54
C ARG A 136 11.35 -3.68 18.26
N GLU A 137 10.14 -3.49 17.76
CA GLU A 137 9.20 -4.55 17.42
C GLU A 137 9.72 -5.51 16.35
N PHE A 138 10.68 -5.08 15.52
CA PHE A 138 11.26 -5.86 14.43
C PHE A 138 12.58 -6.54 14.83
N VAL A 139 13.22 -6.06 15.89
CA VAL A 139 14.52 -6.57 16.39
C VAL A 139 14.31 -7.63 17.50
N ASP A 140 13.07 -8.02 17.77
CA ASP A 140 12.76 -9.02 18.81
C ASP A 140 13.37 -10.38 18.44
N LYS A 141 13.92 -11.07 19.43
CA LYS A 141 14.47 -12.43 19.30
C LYS A 141 13.46 -13.43 18.71
N LEU A 142 12.18 -13.24 19.00
CA LEU A 142 11.10 -14.08 18.47
C LEU A 142 10.94 -13.88 16.95
N VAL A 143 11.11 -12.65 16.46
CA VAL A 143 11.10 -12.35 15.02
C VAL A 143 12.29 -13.02 14.34
N GLU A 144 13.48 -12.92 14.96
CA GLU A 144 14.70 -13.54 14.45
C GLU A 144 14.56 -15.07 14.39
N GLN A 145 14.07 -15.70 15.46
CA GLN A 145 13.80 -17.15 15.50
C GLN A 145 12.86 -17.57 14.38
N MET A 146 11.74 -16.84 14.20
CA MET A 146 10.78 -17.15 13.15
C MET A 146 11.39 -16.97 11.76
N CYS A 147 12.23 -15.97 11.54
CA CYS A 147 12.92 -15.80 10.27
C CYS A 147 13.88 -16.97 9.99
N VAL A 148 14.55 -17.49 11.01
CA VAL A 148 15.42 -18.68 10.89
C VAL A 148 14.59 -19.93 10.57
N GLU A 149 13.49 -20.16 11.30
CA GLU A 149 12.58 -21.30 11.06
C GLU A 149 11.98 -21.29 9.65
N GLU A 150 11.64 -20.13 9.14
CA GLU A 150 11.07 -19.93 7.82
C GLU A 150 12.12 -19.76 6.70
N GLN A 151 13.43 -19.85 7.04
CA GLN A 151 14.56 -19.65 6.13
C GLN A 151 14.54 -18.28 5.44
N ILE A 152 14.14 -17.25 6.18
CA ILE A 152 14.04 -15.88 5.71
C ILE A 152 15.28 -15.09 6.17
N VAL A 153 15.95 -14.43 5.25
CA VAL A 153 17.02 -13.49 5.58
C VAL A 153 16.41 -12.18 6.07
N HIS A 154 16.65 -11.86 7.33
CA HIS A 154 16.16 -10.62 7.94
C HIS A 154 17.22 -9.53 7.81
N ASN A 155 16.98 -8.54 6.96
CA ASN A 155 17.87 -7.42 6.72
C ASN A 155 17.33 -6.14 7.36
N PHE A 156 18.10 -5.59 8.31
CA PHE A 156 17.83 -4.26 8.85
C PHE A 156 18.41 -3.17 7.95
N SER A 157 17.67 -2.10 7.78
CA SER A 157 18.24 -0.89 7.21
C SER A 157 19.32 -0.36 8.16
N ALA A 158 20.51 -0.07 7.67
CA ALA A 158 21.56 0.50 8.51
C ALA A 158 21.07 1.79 9.17
N ALA A 159 21.46 2.02 10.42
CA ALA A 159 21.18 3.27 11.10
C ALA A 159 21.64 4.44 10.22
N TYR A 160 20.79 5.46 10.08
CA TYR A 160 21.00 6.64 9.21
C TYR A 160 20.91 6.42 7.69
N SER A 161 20.55 5.24 7.18
CA SER A 161 20.34 5.06 5.75
C SER A 161 18.86 5.20 5.38
N HIS A 162 18.32 6.41 5.44
CA HIS A 162 16.95 6.75 5.02
C HIS A 162 16.59 6.26 3.60
N GLU A 163 17.58 6.18 2.72
CA GLU A 163 17.38 5.69 1.34
C GLU A 163 16.96 4.21 1.28
N GLN A 164 17.29 3.43 2.30
CA GLN A 164 17.05 1.99 2.27
C GLN A 164 15.61 1.61 2.61
N ASN A 165 14.87 2.42 3.39
CA ASN A 165 13.46 2.20 3.71
C ASN A 165 12.50 3.05 2.86
N ALA A 166 13.05 3.88 1.97
CA ALA A 166 12.30 4.82 1.15
C ALA A 166 11.15 4.19 0.32
N VAL A 167 11.21 2.88 0.06
CA VAL A 167 10.15 2.17 -0.66
C VAL A 167 8.93 1.96 0.23
N ALA A 168 9.12 1.51 1.47
CA ALA A 168 8.03 1.35 2.43
C ALA A 168 7.42 2.69 2.79
N GLU A 169 8.26 3.70 3.11
CA GLU A 169 7.82 5.07 3.40
C GLU A 169 6.99 5.66 2.24
N ARG A 170 7.49 5.55 1.01
CA ARG A 170 6.77 6.04 -0.18
C ARG A 170 5.45 5.31 -0.37
N LYS A 171 5.41 4.00 -0.08
CA LYS A 171 4.18 3.23 -0.17
C LYS A 171 3.15 3.76 0.83
N PHE A 172 3.53 3.98 2.09
CA PHE A 172 2.65 4.58 3.08
C PHE A 172 2.17 5.99 2.69
N GLN A 173 3.05 6.78 2.10
CA GLN A 173 2.66 8.10 1.59
C GLN A 173 1.55 7.99 0.56
N VAL A 174 1.71 7.10 -0.43
CA VAL A 174 0.71 6.89 -1.48
C VAL A 174 -0.59 6.36 -0.90
N LEU A 175 -0.54 5.34 -0.06
CA LEU A 175 -1.73 4.77 0.57
C LEU A 175 -2.46 5.79 1.44
N GLY A 176 -1.73 6.57 2.23
CA GLY A 176 -2.31 7.62 3.07
C GLY A 176 -2.94 8.76 2.27
N ASP A 177 -2.34 9.16 1.15
CA ASP A 177 -2.91 10.19 0.28
C ASP A 177 -4.23 9.71 -0.34
N VAL A 178 -4.26 8.45 -0.83
CA VAL A 178 -5.46 7.86 -1.40
C VAL A 178 -6.54 7.66 -0.34
N ALA A 179 -6.18 7.13 0.85
CA ALA A 179 -7.13 6.92 1.94
C ALA A 179 -7.78 8.25 2.39
N ARG A 180 -6.98 9.32 2.55
CA ARG A 180 -7.51 10.65 2.87
C ARG A 180 -8.43 11.18 1.77
N SER A 181 -8.05 10.99 0.52
CA SER A 181 -8.88 11.40 -0.61
C SER A 181 -10.22 10.66 -0.63
N LEU A 182 -10.23 9.37 -0.34
CA LEU A 182 -11.44 8.55 -0.24
C LEU A 182 -12.36 9.03 0.88
N LEU A 183 -11.82 9.30 2.07
CA LEU A 183 -12.62 9.82 3.19
C LEU A 183 -13.20 11.20 2.88
N LEU A 184 -12.39 12.11 2.32
CA LEU A 184 -12.86 13.45 1.96
C LEU A 184 -13.94 13.41 0.86
N THR A 185 -13.84 12.49 -0.08
CA THR A 185 -14.80 12.37 -1.18
C THR A 185 -16.09 11.72 -0.74
N SER A 186 -16.00 10.71 0.15
CA SER A 186 -17.20 10.00 0.66
C SER A 186 -17.97 10.78 1.72
N GLY A 187 -17.35 11.79 2.34
CA GLY A 187 -17.92 12.49 3.49
C GLY A 187 -18.00 11.64 4.77
N LEU A 188 -17.33 10.48 4.80
CA LEU A 188 -17.28 9.64 5.98
C LEU A 188 -16.33 10.22 7.03
N ASP A 189 -16.66 9.98 8.30
CA ASP A 189 -15.83 10.37 9.42
C ASP A 189 -14.44 9.72 9.38
N ALA A 190 -13.47 10.41 9.95
CA ALA A 190 -12.09 9.94 10.03
C ALA A 190 -11.94 8.58 10.76
N TYR A 191 -12.89 8.18 11.61
CA TYR A 191 -12.93 6.86 12.26
C TYR A 191 -12.95 5.67 11.28
N TYR A 192 -13.37 5.90 10.04
CA TYR A 192 -13.41 4.87 8.98
C TYR A 192 -12.08 4.70 8.24
N TRP A 193 -10.99 5.29 8.75
CA TRP A 193 -9.68 5.21 8.12
C TRP A 193 -9.19 3.78 7.81
N PRO A 194 -9.49 2.71 8.59
CA PRO A 194 -9.03 1.36 8.22
C PRO A 194 -9.62 0.90 6.89
N PHE A 195 -10.91 1.13 6.67
CA PHE A 195 -11.58 0.79 5.40
C PHE A 195 -11.01 1.62 4.23
N ALA A 196 -10.72 2.89 4.48
CA ALA A 196 -10.10 3.75 3.48
C ALA A 196 -8.69 3.27 3.10
N TYR A 197 -7.87 2.84 4.08
CA TYR A 197 -6.55 2.26 3.82
C TYR A 197 -6.63 0.92 3.10
N GLU A 198 -7.57 0.05 3.47
CA GLU A 198 -7.78 -1.23 2.80
C GLU A 198 -8.16 -1.02 1.34
N HIS A 199 -9.10 -0.11 1.08
CA HIS A 199 -9.50 0.24 -0.28
C HIS A 199 -8.38 0.93 -1.07
N ALA A 200 -7.61 1.82 -0.44
CA ALA A 200 -6.42 2.43 -1.05
C ALA A 200 -5.38 1.38 -1.44
N CYS A 201 -5.17 0.38 -0.60
CA CYS A 201 -4.28 -0.75 -0.88
C CYS A 201 -4.80 -1.58 -2.06
N PHE A 202 -6.10 -1.89 -2.09
CA PHE A 202 -6.74 -2.56 -3.22
C PHE A 202 -6.54 -1.79 -4.52
N LEU A 203 -6.87 -0.50 -4.54
CA LEU A 203 -6.67 0.36 -5.72
C LEU A 203 -5.20 0.39 -6.16
N SER A 204 -4.26 0.51 -5.22
CA SER A 204 -2.83 0.49 -5.52
C SER A 204 -2.37 -0.83 -6.15
N ASN A 205 -3.02 -1.94 -5.83
CA ASN A 205 -2.70 -3.27 -6.36
C ASN A 205 -3.31 -3.52 -7.75
N VAL A 206 -4.45 -2.92 -8.06
CA VAL A 206 -5.13 -3.09 -9.36
C VAL A 206 -4.76 -2.01 -10.38
N MET A 207 -4.26 -0.86 -9.91
CA MET A 207 -3.83 0.21 -10.81
C MET A 207 -2.52 -0.13 -11.50
N PRO A 208 -2.40 0.12 -12.82
CA PRO A 208 -1.15 -0.09 -13.53
C PRO A 208 0.00 0.70 -12.92
N THR A 209 1.10 0.03 -12.64
CA THR A 209 2.34 0.64 -12.15
C THR A 209 3.50 0.25 -13.04
N ARG A 210 4.53 1.10 -13.08
CA ARG A 210 5.74 0.81 -13.83
C ARG A 210 6.47 -0.39 -13.22
N CYS A 211 6.72 -1.40 -14.03
CA CYS A 211 7.55 -2.51 -13.62
C CYS A 211 9.03 -2.12 -13.54
N TYR A 212 9.77 -2.75 -12.64
CA TYR A 212 11.21 -2.52 -12.51
C TYR A 212 12.00 -3.22 -13.63
N ASP A 213 11.49 -4.32 -14.16
CA ASP A 213 12.19 -5.17 -15.13
C ASP A 213 11.89 -4.82 -16.59
N ASP A 214 10.80 -4.06 -16.81
CA ASP A 214 10.32 -3.76 -18.15
C ASP A 214 9.67 -2.36 -18.11
N SER A 215 9.69 -1.67 -19.24
CA SER A 215 9.06 -0.35 -19.38
C SER A 215 7.53 -0.43 -19.47
N SER A 216 6.95 -1.62 -19.43
CA SER A 216 5.51 -1.85 -19.46
C SER A 216 4.82 -1.42 -18.17
N PHE A 217 3.57 -0.99 -18.29
CA PHE A 217 2.70 -0.73 -17.18
C PHE A 217 1.74 -1.91 -17.02
N SER A 218 1.76 -2.56 -15.88
CA SER A 218 0.78 -3.60 -15.54
C SER A 218 0.41 -3.55 -14.06
N PRO A 219 -0.81 -3.99 -13.71
CA PRO A 219 -1.21 -4.07 -12.31
C PRO A 219 -0.34 -5.04 -11.52
N PRO A 220 0.00 -4.73 -10.27
CA PRO A 220 0.85 -5.58 -9.42
C PRO A 220 0.33 -7.01 -9.23
N HIS A 221 -0.99 -7.24 -9.26
CA HIS A 221 -1.58 -8.56 -9.02
C HIS A 221 -1.59 -9.47 -10.25
N PHE A 222 -1.25 -8.96 -11.43
CA PHE A 222 -1.14 -9.76 -12.68
C PHE A 222 0.29 -10.18 -13.02
N LYS A 223 1.23 -10.00 -12.09
CA LYS A 223 2.66 -10.29 -12.33
C LYS A 223 3.12 -11.55 -11.66
#